data_d3f8fd3472d37d3ed567b013e25d24ea
#
_entry.id   d3f8fd3472d37d3ed567b013e25d24ea
#
_cell.length_a   1.000
_cell.length_b   1.000
_cell.length_c   1.000
_cell.angle_alpha   90.00
_cell.angle_beta   90.00
_cell.angle_gamma   90.00
#
_symmetry.space_group_name_H-M   'P 1'
#
loop_
_entity.id
_entity.type
_entity.pdbx_description
1 polymer ?
#
loop_
_entity_poly.entity_id
_entity_poly.type
_entity_poly.pdbx_seq_one_letter_code
_entity_poly.pdbx_strand_id
1 'polypeptide(L)'
;MKRVAVVGAQWGDEGKGKVVNYFAKDFDWIVRFAGGANAGHTIYVKDKKYINHLLPCILPDGAGRGFLGAGMVVDLEQLVAELEVLAKDFPGVGARFAVDPEVFLVLPWHKQQDQLLEAMRAEPIGTTGRGIGPAYTDKASREGIKLCHLFDEKMLMERLENSWTIKQNLYRGQLSMPPAELSGLLMRQRDRLLELGVQVTGAVDMAHIFRSTSVLFEGAQGVLLDLDFGTYPFVTSGSCMAHGVSSVGFSTFELDDVAGVLKAYTTRVGEGPFPSEDNTDVAQGIRERGKEYGATTGRPRRVGWLDLPALRYAAIRSGLTSFVITKADVLNGLKTVRVCTGYRIGGVVRDVPSTSHDFFVAEPAYQELPGWRTTDDVNFLKYMTFIEEQVGVPITYISYGPHTEEMETKSRLIMNI
;
A
#
# COMPACT_ATOMS: atom_id res chain seq x y z
N MET A 1 -4.15 -14.92 20.34
CA MET A 1 -4.23 -14.89 18.86
C MET A 1 -3.66 -13.57 18.41
N LYS A 2 -2.72 -13.57 17.47
CA LYS A 2 -1.95 -12.38 17.11
C LYS A 2 -2.67 -11.56 16.03
N ARG A 3 -2.74 -10.24 16.19
CA ARG A 3 -3.34 -9.30 15.26
C ARG A 3 -2.37 -8.17 14.98
N VAL A 4 -1.84 -8.14 13.77
CA VAL A 4 -0.80 -7.17 13.37
C VAL A 4 -1.26 -6.43 12.13
N ALA A 5 -1.10 -5.10 12.13
CA ALA A 5 -1.26 -4.31 10.91
C ALA A 5 0.12 -3.91 10.36
N VAL A 6 0.32 -4.09 9.07
CA VAL A 6 1.53 -3.67 8.35
C VAL A 6 1.16 -2.50 7.44
N VAL A 7 1.69 -1.32 7.72
CA VAL A 7 1.44 -0.08 6.96
C VAL A 7 2.74 0.55 6.49
N GLY A 8 2.70 1.36 5.43
CA GLY A 8 3.86 2.11 4.98
C GLY A 8 4.05 3.38 5.79
N ALA A 9 5.23 3.61 6.34
CA ALA A 9 5.51 4.78 7.16
C ALA A 9 5.99 6.01 6.36
N GLN A 10 6.08 5.92 5.04
CA GLN A 10 6.58 6.97 4.14
C GLN A 10 5.56 7.25 3.01
N TRP A 11 6.02 7.52 1.78
CA TRP A 11 5.18 7.77 0.60
C TRP A 11 4.94 6.53 -0.28
N GLY A 12 4.81 5.36 0.32
CA GLY A 12 4.62 4.11 -0.40
C GLY A 12 5.94 3.49 -0.91
N ASP A 13 5.82 2.31 -1.50
CA ASP A 13 6.95 1.54 -2.05
C ASP A 13 8.06 1.16 -1.04
N GLU A 14 7.73 1.11 0.25
CA GLU A 14 8.65 0.76 1.34
C GLU A 14 9.04 -0.73 1.34
N GLY A 15 8.38 -1.57 0.53
CA GLY A 15 8.62 -3.02 0.50
C GLY A 15 7.64 -3.82 1.37
N LYS A 16 6.46 -3.27 1.67
CA LYS A 16 5.41 -3.93 2.48
C LYS A 16 5.06 -5.33 2.00
N GLY A 17 4.93 -5.54 0.69
CA GLY A 17 4.58 -6.87 0.15
C GLY A 17 5.55 -7.97 0.60
N LYS A 18 6.86 -7.69 0.61
CA LYS A 18 7.87 -8.63 1.13
C LYS A 18 7.70 -8.85 2.63
N VAL A 19 7.48 -7.78 3.41
CA VAL A 19 7.28 -7.85 4.87
C VAL A 19 6.05 -8.68 5.21
N VAL A 20 4.91 -8.40 4.54
CA VAL A 20 3.68 -9.17 4.71
C VAL A 20 3.89 -10.64 4.35
N ASN A 21 4.53 -10.93 3.21
CA ASN A 21 4.82 -12.28 2.77
C ASN A 21 5.72 -13.04 3.76
N TYR A 22 6.72 -12.37 4.35
CA TYR A 22 7.57 -12.95 5.38
C TYR A 22 6.77 -13.30 6.65
N PHE A 23 5.87 -12.43 7.08
CA PHE A 23 5.02 -12.67 8.25
C PHE A 23 3.89 -13.67 7.98
N ALA A 24 3.46 -13.83 6.72
CA ALA A 24 2.30 -14.64 6.34
C ALA A 24 2.38 -16.10 6.82
N LYS A 25 3.58 -16.64 7.06
CA LYS A 25 3.78 -17.99 7.60
C LYS A 25 3.25 -18.17 9.04
N ASP A 26 3.15 -17.07 9.79
CA ASP A 26 2.79 -17.05 11.21
C ASP A 26 1.32 -16.65 11.43
N PHE A 27 0.54 -16.46 10.33
CA PHE A 27 -0.82 -16.00 10.39
C PHE A 27 -1.78 -16.89 9.58
N ASP A 28 -2.98 -17.08 10.13
CA ASP A 28 -4.05 -17.85 9.47
C ASP A 28 -4.70 -17.06 8.33
N TRP A 29 -4.82 -15.74 8.51
CA TRP A 29 -5.44 -14.83 7.55
C TRP A 29 -4.57 -13.61 7.27
N ILE A 30 -4.45 -13.29 5.98
CA ILE A 30 -3.90 -12.04 5.48
C ILE A 30 -5.05 -11.22 4.89
N VAL A 31 -5.35 -10.08 5.49
CA VAL A 31 -6.55 -9.27 5.21
C VAL A 31 -6.13 -7.93 4.60
N ARG A 32 -6.48 -7.68 3.35
CA ARG A 32 -6.38 -6.34 2.77
C ARG A 32 -7.63 -5.55 3.11
N PHE A 33 -7.44 -4.43 3.76
CA PHE A 33 -8.55 -3.61 4.27
C PHE A 33 -8.78 -2.32 3.44
N ALA A 34 -7.88 -1.94 2.54
CA ALA A 34 -7.98 -0.71 1.75
C ALA A 34 -7.16 -0.79 0.46
N GLY A 35 -7.30 0.24 -0.40
CA GLY A 35 -6.61 0.36 -1.67
C GLY A 35 -7.31 -0.38 -2.81
N GLY A 36 -6.58 -0.59 -3.90
CA GLY A 36 -7.07 -1.24 -5.11
C GLY A 36 -5.91 -1.66 -6.00
N ALA A 37 -6.16 -1.80 -7.30
CA ALA A 37 -5.17 -2.24 -8.27
C ALA A 37 -4.00 -1.24 -8.53
N ASN A 38 -4.00 -0.08 -7.89
CA ASN A 38 -2.88 0.87 -7.88
C ASN A 38 -1.71 0.44 -6.98
N ALA A 39 -1.90 -0.52 -6.07
CA ALA A 39 -0.81 -1.16 -5.35
C ALA A 39 -0.05 -2.13 -6.27
N GLY A 40 1.21 -2.40 -5.96
CA GLY A 40 2.03 -3.39 -6.66
C GLY A 40 2.94 -4.09 -5.65
N HIS A 41 2.46 -5.17 -5.05
CA HIS A 41 3.21 -5.95 -4.08
C HIS A 41 3.95 -7.10 -4.78
N THR A 42 5.26 -7.01 -4.81
CA THR A 42 6.10 -8.07 -5.35
C THR A 42 6.39 -9.10 -4.25
N ILE A 43 6.09 -10.36 -4.55
CA ILE A 43 6.47 -11.51 -3.73
C ILE A 43 7.32 -12.47 -4.56
N TYR A 44 8.21 -13.19 -3.90
CA TYR A 44 8.98 -14.27 -4.50
C TYR A 44 8.55 -15.57 -3.82
N VAL A 45 8.19 -16.55 -4.65
CA VAL A 45 7.91 -17.91 -4.18
C VAL A 45 8.92 -18.82 -4.87
N LYS A 46 9.86 -19.36 -4.12
CA LYS A 46 11.08 -19.94 -4.67
C LYS A 46 11.77 -18.89 -5.55
N ASP A 47 12.13 -19.21 -6.77
CA ASP A 47 12.80 -18.28 -7.69
C ASP A 47 11.83 -17.52 -8.62
N LYS A 48 10.51 -17.73 -8.46
CA LYS A 48 9.51 -17.09 -9.31
C LYS A 48 8.93 -15.84 -8.68
N LYS A 49 8.92 -14.75 -9.45
CA LYS A 49 8.38 -13.46 -9.08
C LYS A 49 6.89 -13.38 -9.43
N TYR A 50 6.07 -12.95 -8.45
CA TYR A 50 4.67 -12.59 -8.64
C TYR A 50 4.46 -11.14 -8.26
N ILE A 51 3.57 -10.46 -8.97
CA ILE A 51 3.17 -9.07 -8.67
C ILE A 51 1.67 -9.08 -8.39
N ASN A 52 1.31 -8.89 -7.13
CA ASN A 52 -0.07 -8.81 -6.69
C ASN A 52 -0.49 -7.33 -6.63
N HIS A 53 -1.54 -6.98 -7.33
CA HIS A 53 -2.16 -5.65 -7.22
C HIS A 53 -3.34 -5.69 -6.25
N LEU A 54 -4.15 -6.74 -6.28
CA LEU A 54 -5.36 -6.92 -5.49
C LEU A 54 -5.23 -8.04 -4.47
N LEU A 55 -4.61 -9.15 -4.84
CA LEU A 55 -4.50 -10.31 -3.95
C LEU A 55 -3.66 -10.00 -2.71
N PRO A 56 -4.11 -10.40 -1.51
CA PRO A 56 -3.27 -10.42 -0.31
C PRO A 56 -1.99 -11.24 -0.51
N CYS A 57 -0.90 -10.80 0.12
CA CYS A 57 0.44 -11.42 -0.01
C CYS A 57 0.57 -12.71 0.82
N ILE A 58 -0.30 -13.71 0.55
CA ILE A 58 -0.17 -15.04 1.17
C ILE A 58 1.03 -15.79 0.58
N LEU A 59 1.44 -16.87 1.26
CA LEU A 59 2.32 -17.89 0.71
C LEU A 59 1.46 -18.88 -0.11
N PRO A 60 1.57 -18.96 -1.45
CA PRO A 60 0.68 -19.79 -2.25
C PRO A 60 0.82 -21.30 -2.00
N ASP A 61 1.96 -21.75 -1.48
CA ASP A 61 2.26 -23.12 -1.05
C ASP A 61 2.07 -23.35 0.47
N GLY A 62 1.70 -22.31 1.24
CA GLY A 62 1.45 -22.36 2.67
C GLY A 62 0.00 -22.66 3.04
N ALA A 63 -0.35 -22.53 4.33
CA ALA A 63 -1.70 -22.76 4.86
C ALA A 63 -2.55 -21.47 4.97
N GLY A 64 -1.94 -20.29 5.02
CA GLY A 64 -2.61 -19.01 5.22
C GLY A 64 -3.63 -18.68 4.12
N ARG A 65 -4.66 -17.92 4.45
CA ARG A 65 -5.75 -17.51 3.58
C ARG A 65 -5.73 -16.00 3.35
N GLY A 66 -6.25 -15.56 2.22
CA GLY A 66 -6.37 -14.15 1.87
C GLY A 66 -7.80 -13.65 1.92
N PHE A 67 -8.01 -12.43 2.43
CA PHE A 67 -9.33 -11.78 2.45
C PHE A 67 -9.24 -10.37 1.86
N LEU A 68 -10.10 -10.07 0.90
CA LEU A 68 -10.26 -8.74 0.32
C LEU A 68 -11.45 -8.06 1.01
N GLY A 69 -11.17 -7.08 1.87
CA GLY A 69 -12.17 -6.45 2.72
C GLY A 69 -12.90 -5.27 2.08
N ALA A 70 -14.04 -4.89 2.65
CA ALA A 70 -14.98 -3.87 2.14
C ALA A 70 -14.38 -2.46 1.94
N GLY A 71 -13.23 -2.15 2.55
CA GLY A 71 -12.54 -0.88 2.32
C GLY A 71 -11.82 -0.78 0.98
N MET A 72 -11.61 -1.89 0.28
CA MET A 72 -10.99 -1.93 -1.04
C MET A 72 -11.96 -1.48 -2.15
N VAL A 73 -11.35 -1.06 -3.28
CA VAL A 73 -12.03 -0.98 -4.58
C VAL A 73 -11.40 -2.01 -5.52
N VAL A 74 -12.23 -2.91 -6.05
CA VAL A 74 -11.78 -4.14 -6.73
C VAL A 74 -12.11 -4.11 -8.21
N ASP A 75 -11.09 -4.22 -9.04
CA ASP A 75 -11.20 -4.49 -10.47
C ASP A 75 -11.28 -6.01 -10.66
N LEU A 76 -12.46 -6.52 -11.02
CA LEU A 76 -12.68 -7.97 -11.16
C LEU A 76 -11.84 -8.58 -12.29
N GLU A 77 -11.63 -7.86 -13.38
CA GLU A 77 -10.77 -8.31 -14.48
C GLU A 77 -9.34 -8.55 -14.00
N GLN A 78 -8.79 -7.56 -13.26
CA GLN A 78 -7.45 -7.67 -12.68
C GLN A 78 -7.39 -8.79 -11.63
N LEU A 79 -8.40 -8.93 -10.79
CA LEU A 79 -8.45 -9.98 -9.76
C LEU A 79 -8.46 -11.38 -10.36
N VAL A 80 -9.29 -11.60 -11.39
CA VAL A 80 -9.34 -12.88 -12.12
C VAL A 80 -7.99 -13.18 -12.79
N ALA A 81 -7.39 -12.18 -13.45
CA ALA A 81 -6.09 -12.35 -14.11
C ALA A 81 -4.96 -12.73 -13.12
N GLU A 82 -4.92 -12.11 -11.93
CA GLU A 82 -3.94 -12.45 -10.89
C GLU A 82 -4.15 -13.89 -10.37
N LEU A 83 -5.39 -14.30 -10.15
CA LEU A 83 -5.71 -15.66 -9.71
C LEU A 83 -5.34 -16.70 -10.77
N GLU A 84 -5.61 -16.42 -12.05
CA GLU A 84 -5.25 -17.33 -13.15
C GLU A 84 -3.73 -17.50 -13.28
N VAL A 85 -2.97 -16.44 -13.04
CA VAL A 85 -1.49 -16.52 -13.02
C VAL A 85 -1.03 -17.43 -11.89
N LEU A 86 -1.60 -17.26 -10.68
CA LEU A 86 -1.25 -18.11 -9.53
C LEU A 86 -1.72 -19.56 -9.72
N ALA A 87 -2.91 -19.76 -10.26
CA ALA A 87 -3.51 -21.09 -10.44
C ALA A 87 -2.72 -21.99 -11.41
N LYS A 88 -1.94 -21.41 -12.33
CA LYS A 88 -1.03 -22.17 -13.22
C LYS A 88 0.04 -22.92 -12.44
N ASP A 89 0.54 -22.30 -11.37
CA ASP A 89 1.61 -22.89 -10.56
C ASP A 89 1.07 -23.58 -9.29
N PHE A 90 -0.10 -23.13 -8.81
CA PHE A 90 -0.74 -23.60 -7.59
C PHE A 90 -2.22 -23.93 -7.86
N PRO A 91 -2.53 -25.09 -8.47
CA PRO A 91 -3.90 -25.49 -8.76
C PRO A 91 -4.78 -25.46 -7.50
N GLY A 92 -5.98 -24.86 -7.62
CA GLY A 92 -6.93 -24.74 -6.51
C GLY A 92 -6.62 -23.59 -5.52
N VAL A 93 -5.61 -22.76 -5.77
CA VAL A 93 -5.22 -21.65 -4.90
C VAL A 93 -6.36 -20.64 -4.65
N GLY A 94 -7.28 -20.50 -5.62
CA GLY A 94 -8.42 -19.60 -5.49
C GLY A 94 -9.32 -19.91 -4.28
N ALA A 95 -9.44 -21.17 -3.88
CA ALA A 95 -10.20 -21.57 -2.68
C ALA A 95 -9.60 -21.07 -1.35
N ARG A 96 -8.39 -20.50 -1.41
CA ARG A 96 -7.74 -19.88 -0.25
C ARG A 96 -8.03 -18.38 -0.14
N PHE A 97 -8.77 -17.82 -1.09
CA PHE A 97 -9.15 -16.41 -1.07
C PHE A 97 -10.64 -16.25 -0.84
N ALA A 98 -10.98 -15.20 -0.10
CA ALA A 98 -12.34 -14.75 0.06
C ALA A 98 -12.43 -13.25 -0.22
N VAL A 99 -13.56 -12.81 -0.74
CA VAL A 99 -13.86 -11.42 -1.05
C VAL A 99 -15.14 -11.01 -0.34
N ASP A 100 -15.07 -9.85 0.32
CA ASP A 100 -16.25 -9.26 0.95
C ASP A 100 -17.26 -8.82 -0.13
N PRO A 101 -18.53 -9.24 -0.08
CA PRO A 101 -19.56 -8.79 -1.02
C PRO A 101 -19.79 -7.26 -0.99
N GLU A 102 -19.35 -6.59 0.06
CA GLU A 102 -19.47 -5.14 0.23
C GLU A 102 -18.34 -4.35 -0.47
N VAL A 103 -17.33 -5.00 -1.08
CA VAL A 103 -16.31 -4.29 -1.87
C VAL A 103 -16.95 -3.52 -3.02
N PHE A 104 -16.47 -2.31 -3.27
CA PHE A 104 -16.87 -1.55 -4.46
C PHE A 104 -16.05 -1.97 -5.67
N LEU A 105 -16.70 -2.01 -6.83
CA LEU A 105 -16.05 -2.42 -8.07
C LEU A 105 -15.44 -1.23 -8.81
N VAL A 106 -14.24 -1.44 -9.34
CA VAL A 106 -13.64 -0.54 -10.34
C VAL A 106 -14.19 -0.94 -11.70
N LEU A 107 -14.95 -0.05 -12.31
CA LEU A 107 -15.55 -0.26 -13.62
C LEU A 107 -14.66 0.29 -14.76
N PRO A 108 -14.82 -0.19 -16.00
CA PRO A 108 -14.17 0.43 -17.17
C PRO A 108 -14.44 1.94 -17.27
N TRP A 109 -15.62 2.41 -16.87
CA TRP A 109 -15.92 3.83 -16.78
C TRP A 109 -14.97 4.61 -15.88
N HIS A 110 -14.58 4.04 -14.74
CA HIS A 110 -13.66 4.69 -13.81
C HIS A 110 -12.27 4.86 -14.43
N LYS A 111 -11.79 3.89 -15.23
CA LYS A 111 -10.51 4.01 -15.94
C LYS A 111 -10.56 5.15 -16.97
N GLN A 112 -11.68 5.29 -17.70
CA GLN A 112 -11.90 6.38 -18.64
C GLN A 112 -12.01 7.75 -17.93
N GLN A 113 -12.75 7.80 -16.82
CA GLN A 113 -12.87 9.01 -15.99
C GLN A 113 -11.51 9.46 -15.44
N ASP A 114 -10.67 8.53 -14.96
CA ASP A 114 -9.35 8.83 -14.43
C ASP A 114 -8.47 9.52 -15.51
N GLN A 115 -8.49 9.01 -16.73
CA GLN A 115 -7.78 9.60 -17.87
C GLN A 115 -8.32 10.99 -18.24
N LEU A 116 -9.65 11.13 -18.32
CA LEU A 116 -10.29 12.41 -18.66
C LEU A 116 -10.01 13.47 -17.59
N LEU A 117 -10.15 13.13 -16.32
CA LEU A 117 -9.89 14.04 -15.21
C LEU A 117 -8.43 14.47 -15.16
N GLU A 118 -7.50 13.54 -15.37
CA GLU A 118 -6.07 13.85 -15.39
C GLU A 118 -5.71 14.80 -16.53
N ALA A 119 -6.31 14.60 -17.71
CA ALA A 119 -6.10 15.48 -18.86
C ALA A 119 -6.73 16.89 -18.70
N MET A 120 -7.76 17.03 -17.85
CA MET A 120 -8.45 18.31 -17.59
C MET A 120 -7.77 19.14 -16.50
N ARG A 121 -6.86 18.55 -15.69
CA ARG A 121 -6.19 19.26 -14.61
C ARG A 121 -5.11 20.19 -15.15
N ALA A 122 -5.05 21.41 -14.60
CA ALA A 122 -3.95 22.36 -14.86
C ALA A 122 -2.62 21.80 -14.28
N GLU A 123 -2.69 21.14 -13.14
CA GLU A 123 -1.57 20.45 -12.50
C GLU A 123 -1.92 18.97 -12.36
N PRO A 124 -1.34 18.08 -13.18
CA PRO A 124 -1.56 16.64 -13.09
C PRO A 124 -1.12 16.08 -11.73
N ILE A 125 -1.90 15.17 -11.17
CA ILE A 125 -1.55 14.46 -9.93
C ILE A 125 -0.55 13.33 -10.20
N GLY A 126 -0.50 12.83 -11.44
CA GLY A 126 0.30 11.68 -11.82
C GLY A 126 -0.36 10.35 -11.43
N THR A 127 -1.67 10.23 -11.66
CA THR A 127 -2.44 9.03 -11.34
C THR A 127 -1.91 7.79 -12.07
N THR A 128 -2.28 6.60 -11.59
CA THR A 128 -1.93 5.33 -12.24
C THR A 128 -2.82 5.00 -13.43
N GLY A 129 -3.88 5.78 -13.70
CA GLY A 129 -4.86 5.54 -14.76
C GLY A 129 -5.73 4.29 -14.53
N ARG A 130 -5.76 3.76 -13.32
CA ARG A 130 -6.48 2.53 -12.98
C ARG A 130 -7.89 2.75 -12.44
N GLY A 131 -8.39 3.99 -12.46
CA GLY A 131 -9.74 4.34 -12.04
C GLY A 131 -10.00 4.28 -10.53
N ILE A 132 -8.96 4.28 -9.71
CA ILE A 132 -9.09 4.16 -8.26
C ILE A 132 -9.77 5.38 -7.66
N GLY A 133 -9.32 6.59 -8.02
CA GLY A 133 -9.93 7.85 -7.57
C GLY A 133 -11.42 7.91 -7.91
N PRO A 134 -11.81 7.77 -9.18
CA PRO A 134 -13.21 7.73 -9.58
C PRO A 134 -14.05 6.66 -8.86
N ALA A 135 -13.52 5.46 -8.60
CA ALA A 135 -14.25 4.43 -7.88
C ALA A 135 -14.51 4.81 -6.40
N TYR A 136 -13.55 5.42 -5.72
CA TYR A 136 -13.77 5.97 -4.37
C TYR A 136 -14.72 7.18 -4.38
N THR A 137 -14.69 8.01 -5.43
CA THR A 137 -15.65 9.09 -5.61
C THR A 137 -17.07 8.55 -5.71
N ASP A 138 -17.29 7.52 -6.52
CA ASP A 138 -18.59 6.87 -6.65
C ASP A 138 -19.05 6.22 -5.35
N LYS A 139 -18.12 5.64 -4.58
CA LYS A 139 -18.40 5.13 -3.23
C LYS A 139 -18.93 6.25 -2.33
N ALA A 140 -18.29 7.42 -2.33
CA ALA A 140 -18.67 8.56 -1.50
C ALA A 140 -19.96 9.26 -1.99
N SER A 141 -20.17 9.36 -3.31
CA SER A 141 -21.40 9.90 -3.92
C SER A 141 -22.59 8.94 -3.87
N ARG A 142 -22.38 7.69 -3.47
CA ARG A 142 -23.39 6.62 -3.35
C ARG A 142 -23.89 6.10 -4.71
N GLU A 143 -23.07 6.21 -5.73
CA GLU A 143 -23.33 5.72 -7.10
C GLU A 143 -22.55 4.44 -7.42
N GLY A 144 -21.66 4.01 -6.52
CA GLY A 144 -20.80 2.85 -6.71
C GLY A 144 -21.55 1.54 -6.81
N ILE A 145 -20.98 0.62 -7.58
CA ILE A 145 -21.46 -0.78 -7.71
C ILE A 145 -20.65 -1.63 -6.75
N LYS A 146 -21.35 -2.42 -5.92
CA LYS A 146 -20.75 -3.41 -5.02
C LYS A 146 -20.77 -4.80 -5.64
N LEU A 147 -19.88 -5.68 -5.15
CA LEU A 147 -19.87 -7.08 -5.61
C LEU A 147 -21.19 -7.80 -5.34
N CYS A 148 -21.85 -7.53 -4.19
CA CYS A 148 -23.16 -8.12 -3.89
C CYS A 148 -24.24 -7.83 -4.94
N HIS A 149 -24.18 -6.68 -5.63
CA HIS A 149 -25.17 -6.37 -6.68
C HIS A 149 -25.09 -7.34 -7.87
N LEU A 150 -23.94 -8.02 -8.08
CA LEU A 150 -23.80 -8.99 -9.16
C LEU A 150 -24.58 -10.30 -8.92
N PHE A 151 -25.17 -10.46 -7.75
CA PHE A 151 -26.01 -11.61 -7.41
C PHE A 151 -27.51 -11.31 -7.51
N ASP A 152 -27.86 -10.06 -7.93
CA ASP A 152 -29.23 -9.63 -8.27
C ASP A 152 -29.16 -8.81 -9.57
N GLU A 153 -29.47 -9.46 -10.69
CA GLU A 153 -29.34 -8.87 -12.04
C GLU A 153 -30.23 -7.64 -12.21
N LYS A 154 -31.44 -7.65 -11.62
CA LYS A 154 -32.34 -6.51 -11.69
C LYS A 154 -31.78 -5.31 -10.95
N MET A 155 -31.31 -5.52 -9.72
CA MET A 155 -30.68 -4.47 -8.92
C MET A 155 -29.41 -3.94 -9.61
N LEU A 156 -28.60 -4.82 -10.18
CA LEU A 156 -27.39 -4.43 -10.92
C LEU A 156 -27.74 -3.50 -12.09
N MET A 157 -28.72 -3.88 -12.91
CA MET A 157 -29.13 -3.08 -14.08
C MET A 157 -29.68 -1.72 -13.65
N GLU A 158 -30.57 -1.66 -12.67
CA GLU A 158 -31.11 -0.38 -12.16
C GLU A 158 -30.00 0.57 -11.70
N ARG A 159 -28.99 0.05 -10.97
CA ARG A 159 -27.85 0.86 -10.51
C ARG A 159 -26.93 1.30 -11.64
N LEU A 160 -26.65 0.41 -12.58
CA LEU A 160 -25.81 0.75 -13.74
C LEU A 160 -26.48 1.83 -14.61
N GLU A 161 -27.78 1.74 -14.87
CA GLU A 161 -28.54 2.72 -15.66
C GLU A 161 -28.56 4.10 -14.98
N ASN A 162 -28.80 4.13 -13.66
CA ASN A 162 -28.77 5.35 -12.89
C ASN A 162 -27.37 6.01 -12.92
N SER A 163 -26.32 5.25 -12.63
CA SER A 163 -24.94 5.75 -12.69
C SER A 163 -24.53 6.20 -14.09
N TRP A 164 -24.94 5.44 -15.12
CA TRP A 164 -24.70 5.77 -16.51
C TRP A 164 -25.30 7.12 -16.91
N THR A 165 -26.56 7.34 -16.57
CA THR A 165 -27.28 8.58 -16.89
C THR A 165 -26.56 9.80 -16.30
N ILE A 166 -26.16 9.72 -15.02
CA ILE A 166 -25.42 10.78 -14.34
C ILE A 166 -24.07 11.02 -15.03
N LYS A 167 -23.32 9.95 -15.27
CA LYS A 167 -21.96 10.02 -15.83
C LYS A 167 -21.93 10.49 -17.26
N GLN A 168 -22.87 10.07 -18.10
CA GLN A 168 -22.99 10.57 -19.47
C GLN A 168 -23.23 12.08 -19.53
N ASN A 169 -24.05 12.61 -18.61
CA ASN A 169 -24.24 14.05 -18.49
C ASN A 169 -22.96 14.77 -18.02
N LEU A 170 -22.29 14.27 -17.00
CA LEU A 170 -21.06 14.87 -16.45
C LEU A 170 -19.91 14.85 -17.47
N TYR A 171 -19.73 13.75 -18.17
CA TYR A 171 -18.62 13.53 -19.11
C TYR A 171 -19.03 13.75 -20.58
N ARG A 172 -20.19 14.40 -20.82
CA ARG A 172 -20.67 14.81 -22.13
C ARG A 172 -20.67 13.69 -23.19
N GLY A 173 -21.11 12.50 -22.81
CA GLY A 173 -21.17 11.35 -23.69
C GLY A 173 -19.81 10.70 -24.05
N GLN A 174 -18.74 11.02 -23.34
CA GLN A 174 -17.41 10.49 -23.64
C GLN A 174 -17.13 9.09 -23.06
N LEU A 175 -18.02 8.58 -22.20
CA LEU A 175 -17.85 7.23 -21.67
C LEU A 175 -18.41 6.21 -22.66
N SER A 176 -17.71 5.11 -22.80
CA SER A 176 -18.10 3.94 -23.60
C SER A 176 -18.60 2.79 -22.74
N MET A 177 -19.16 1.77 -23.36
CA MET A 177 -19.71 0.56 -22.75
C MET A 177 -21.04 0.81 -22.02
N PRO A 178 -22.17 0.70 -22.73
CA PRO A 178 -23.51 0.88 -22.14
C PRO A 178 -23.79 -0.11 -21.00
N PRO A 179 -24.77 0.17 -20.11
CA PRO A 179 -25.12 -0.65 -18.95
C PRO A 179 -25.29 -2.14 -19.23
N ALA A 180 -26.01 -2.50 -20.31
CA ALA A 180 -26.26 -3.90 -20.67
C ALA A 180 -24.95 -4.65 -21.03
N GLU A 181 -24.05 -4.02 -21.76
CA GLU A 181 -22.73 -4.58 -22.09
C GLU A 181 -21.86 -4.74 -20.85
N LEU A 182 -21.83 -3.72 -19.99
CA LEU A 182 -21.07 -3.73 -18.74
C LEU A 182 -21.62 -4.78 -17.77
N SER A 183 -22.94 -4.90 -17.62
CA SER A 183 -23.57 -5.95 -16.82
C SER A 183 -23.12 -7.33 -17.27
N GLY A 184 -23.21 -7.62 -18.57
CA GLY A 184 -22.75 -8.90 -19.13
C GLY A 184 -21.26 -9.18 -18.87
N LEU A 185 -20.40 -8.15 -18.93
CA LEU A 185 -18.99 -8.28 -18.59
C LEU A 185 -18.79 -8.64 -17.10
N LEU A 186 -19.42 -7.89 -16.20
CA LEU A 186 -19.30 -8.08 -14.75
C LEU A 186 -19.81 -9.45 -14.31
N MET A 187 -20.91 -9.91 -14.88
CA MET A 187 -21.47 -11.24 -14.59
C MET A 187 -20.50 -12.35 -15.01
N ARG A 188 -19.90 -12.27 -16.20
CA ARG A 188 -18.88 -13.25 -16.61
C ARG A 188 -17.65 -13.24 -15.71
N GLN A 189 -17.20 -12.07 -15.26
CA GLN A 189 -16.07 -11.95 -14.33
C GLN A 189 -16.39 -12.55 -12.97
N ARG A 190 -17.61 -12.31 -12.45
CA ARG A 190 -18.09 -12.96 -11.23
C ARG A 190 -18.10 -14.49 -11.37
N ASP A 191 -18.67 -15.00 -12.43
CA ASP A 191 -18.77 -16.45 -12.66
C ASP A 191 -17.37 -17.06 -12.75
N ARG A 192 -16.45 -16.39 -13.44
CA ARG A 192 -15.05 -16.84 -13.52
C ARG A 192 -14.34 -16.82 -12.18
N LEU A 193 -14.60 -15.81 -11.33
CA LEU A 193 -14.07 -15.74 -9.97
C LEU A 193 -14.56 -16.94 -9.12
N LEU A 194 -15.83 -17.29 -9.22
CA LEU A 194 -16.42 -18.43 -8.52
C LEU A 194 -15.87 -19.77 -9.04
N GLU A 195 -15.72 -19.94 -10.36
CA GLU A 195 -15.10 -21.12 -10.97
C GLU A 195 -13.65 -21.35 -10.49
N LEU A 196 -12.90 -20.27 -10.24
CA LEU A 196 -11.55 -20.36 -9.65
C LEU A 196 -11.58 -20.75 -8.17
N GLY A 197 -12.76 -20.87 -7.56
CA GLY A 197 -12.96 -21.33 -6.19
C GLY A 197 -12.95 -20.23 -5.13
N VAL A 198 -12.90 -18.95 -5.52
CA VAL A 198 -12.93 -17.83 -4.56
C VAL A 198 -14.26 -17.78 -3.84
N GLN A 199 -14.21 -17.61 -2.53
CA GLN A 199 -15.39 -17.50 -1.68
C GLN A 199 -15.88 -16.03 -1.64
N VAL A 200 -17.18 -15.82 -1.75
CA VAL A 200 -17.82 -14.52 -1.50
C VAL A 200 -18.49 -14.59 -0.13
N THR A 201 -17.91 -13.93 0.87
CA THR A 201 -18.38 -13.94 2.25
C THR A 201 -18.00 -12.65 2.94
N GLY A 202 -18.90 -12.09 3.74
CA GLY A 202 -18.72 -10.78 4.37
C GLY A 202 -17.88 -10.82 5.64
N ALA A 203 -17.30 -9.67 5.99
CA ALA A 203 -16.55 -9.50 7.23
C ALA A 203 -17.42 -9.81 8.47
N VAL A 204 -18.72 -9.61 8.41
CA VAL A 204 -19.66 -9.96 9.49
C VAL A 204 -19.71 -11.47 9.71
N ASP A 205 -19.81 -12.25 8.63
CA ASP A 205 -19.82 -13.72 8.69
C ASP A 205 -18.45 -14.25 9.13
N MET A 206 -17.38 -13.57 8.70
CA MET A 206 -15.99 -13.89 9.05
C MET A 206 -15.57 -13.43 10.45
N ALA A 207 -16.36 -12.56 11.10
CA ALA A 207 -15.95 -11.91 12.36
C ALA A 207 -15.60 -12.92 13.46
N HIS A 208 -16.35 -14.03 13.57
CA HIS A 208 -16.04 -15.07 14.55
C HIS A 208 -14.72 -15.78 14.24
N ILE A 209 -14.48 -16.10 12.96
CA ILE A 209 -13.25 -16.75 12.49
C ILE A 209 -12.05 -15.82 12.75
N PHE A 210 -12.15 -14.55 12.34
CA PHE A 210 -11.06 -13.57 12.55
C PHE A 210 -10.74 -13.33 14.03
N ARG A 211 -11.74 -13.40 14.92
CA ARG A 211 -11.52 -13.28 16.37
C ARG A 211 -10.93 -14.52 17.01
N SER A 212 -11.08 -15.69 16.37
CA SER A 212 -10.58 -16.98 16.85
C SER A 212 -9.28 -17.45 16.18
N THR A 213 -8.71 -16.67 15.29
CA THR A 213 -7.47 -16.97 14.54
C THR A 213 -6.48 -15.82 14.58
N SER A 214 -5.27 -16.03 14.09
CA SER A 214 -4.28 -14.97 13.89
C SER A 214 -4.52 -14.22 12.58
N VAL A 215 -4.49 -12.88 12.62
CA VAL A 215 -4.80 -12.04 11.47
C VAL A 215 -3.70 -11.01 11.23
N LEU A 216 -3.19 -10.98 9.99
CA LEU A 216 -2.27 -9.96 9.49
C LEU A 216 -3.03 -9.01 8.56
N PHE A 217 -3.11 -7.75 8.93
CA PHE A 217 -3.74 -6.72 8.12
C PHE A 217 -2.72 -6.07 7.20
N GLU A 218 -2.94 -6.20 5.89
CA GLU A 218 -2.05 -5.68 4.85
C GLU A 218 -2.53 -4.32 4.36
N GLY A 219 -1.76 -3.27 4.68
CA GLY A 219 -1.97 -1.91 4.19
C GLY A 219 -1.49 -1.71 2.76
N ALA A 220 -2.04 -0.71 2.10
CA ALA A 220 -1.64 -0.27 0.77
C ALA A 220 -1.01 1.12 0.84
N GLN A 221 -0.14 1.46 -0.11
CA GLN A 221 0.58 2.75 -0.21
C GLN A 221 1.35 3.09 1.09
N GLY A 222 1.37 4.35 1.51
CA GLY A 222 2.04 4.82 2.73
C GLY A 222 1.25 5.93 3.41
N VAL A 223 1.45 6.12 4.71
CA VAL A 223 0.72 7.09 5.54
C VAL A 223 0.71 8.50 4.93
N LEU A 224 1.81 8.91 4.30
CA LEU A 224 1.93 10.25 3.68
C LEU A 224 1.18 10.37 2.34
N LEU A 225 0.58 9.29 1.85
CA LEU A 225 -0.35 9.25 0.72
C LEU A 225 -1.81 9.05 1.15
N ASP A 226 -2.11 9.06 2.44
CA ASP A 226 -3.47 8.94 2.97
C ASP A 226 -4.33 10.13 2.53
N LEU A 227 -5.62 9.88 2.23
CA LEU A 227 -6.53 10.92 1.73
C LEU A 227 -6.71 12.08 2.71
N ASP A 228 -6.84 11.78 4.01
CA ASP A 228 -7.16 12.76 5.04
C ASP A 228 -5.91 13.43 5.63
N PHE A 229 -4.82 12.67 5.74
CA PHE A 229 -3.63 13.11 6.49
C PHE A 229 -2.34 13.13 5.67
N GLY A 230 -2.39 12.68 4.42
CA GLY A 230 -1.25 12.74 3.50
C GLY A 230 -1.01 14.13 2.93
N THR A 231 -0.08 14.21 1.99
CA THR A 231 0.35 15.44 1.31
C THR A 231 -0.64 15.87 0.23
N TYR A 232 -1.90 16.13 0.62
CA TYR A 232 -2.98 16.54 -0.28
C TYR A 232 -2.61 17.76 -1.13
N PRO A 233 -2.92 17.81 -2.47
CA PRO A 233 -3.75 16.86 -3.21
C PRO A 233 -3.01 15.64 -3.79
N PHE A 234 -1.71 15.49 -3.56
CA PHE A 234 -0.86 14.42 -4.10
C PHE A 234 -0.93 13.18 -3.20
N VAL A 235 -2.09 12.57 -3.13
CA VAL A 235 -2.46 11.44 -2.27
C VAL A 235 -3.25 10.38 -3.05
N THR A 236 -3.46 9.20 -2.47
CA THR A 236 -4.44 8.22 -2.95
C THR A 236 -5.83 8.57 -2.41
N SER A 237 -6.86 7.91 -2.91
CA SER A 237 -8.25 8.17 -2.50
C SER A 237 -8.75 7.25 -1.39
N GLY A 238 -7.90 6.41 -0.84
CA GLY A 238 -8.24 5.48 0.23
C GLY A 238 -7.43 5.71 1.50
N SER A 239 -7.78 4.97 2.56
CA SER A 239 -7.01 4.97 3.81
C SER A 239 -5.73 4.18 3.68
N CYS A 240 -4.62 4.77 4.10
CA CYS A 240 -3.29 4.13 4.13
C CYS A 240 -2.82 3.81 5.55
N MET A 241 -3.64 4.10 6.56
CA MET A 241 -3.31 3.98 7.97
C MET A 241 -3.98 2.77 8.63
N ALA A 242 -3.49 2.40 9.82
CA ALA A 242 -3.99 1.24 10.55
C ALA A 242 -5.49 1.32 10.89
N HIS A 243 -6.07 2.52 11.06
CA HIS A 243 -7.50 2.66 11.34
C HIS A 243 -8.41 2.12 10.22
N GLY A 244 -7.88 1.94 9.00
CA GLY A 244 -8.61 1.31 7.90
C GLY A 244 -9.09 -0.12 8.20
N VAL A 245 -8.54 -0.80 9.22
CA VAL A 245 -8.99 -2.12 9.68
C VAL A 245 -10.45 -2.11 10.16
N SER A 246 -11.02 -0.93 10.46
CA SER A 246 -12.43 -0.76 10.79
C SER A 246 -13.37 -1.20 9.65
N SER A 247 -12.91 -1.13 8.41
CA SER A 247 -13.67 -1.60 7.25
C SER A 247 -13.92 -3.11 7.22
N VAL A 248 -13.16 -3.86 8.03
CA VAL A 248 -13.31 -5.32 8.20
C VAL A 248 -13.68 -5.70 9.64
N GLY A 249 -14.24 -4.74 10.40
CA GLY A 249 -14.84 -4.97 11.70
C GLY A 249 -13.86 -5.01 12.88
N PHE A 250 -12.65 -4.45 12.75
CA PHE A 250 -11.68 -4.32 13.83
C PHE A 250 -11.46 -2.88 14.26
N SER A 251 -11.15 -2.70 15.52
CA SER A 251 -10.61 -1.44 16.06
C SER A 251 -9.08 -1.51 16.11
N THR A 252 -8.40 -0.38 15.99
CA THR A 252 -6.95 -0.30 16.21
C THR A 252 -6.54 -0.71 17.64
N PHE A 253 -7.43 -0.57 18.62
CA PHE A 253 -7.21 -1.05 20.00
C PHE A 253 -7.19 -2.57 20.13
N GLU A 254 -7.68 -3.30 19.12
CA GLU A 254 -7.62 -4.77 19.08
C GLU A 254 -6.34 -5.30 18.45
N LEU A 255 -5.46 -4.42 17.92
CA LEU A 255 -4.19 -4.79 17.32
C LEU A 255 -3.12 -4.94 18.40
N ASP A 256 -2.36 -6.04 18.32
CA ASP A 256 -1.21 -6.28 19.19
C ASP A 256 0.02 -5.48 18.73
N ASP A 257 0.10 -5.18 17.42
CA ASP A 257 1.18 -4.41 16.83
C ASP A 257 0.71 -3.67 15.56
N VAL A 258 1.20 -2.46 15.38
CA VAL A 258 1.08 -1.67 14.15
C VAL A 258 2.47 -1.43 13.60
N ALA A 259 2.91 -2.32 12.70
CA ALA A 259 4.24 -2.31 12.12
C ALA A 259 4.34 -1.31 10.96
N GLY A 260 5.09 -0.24 11.16
CA GLY A 260 5.43 0.74 10.14
C GLY A 260 6.61 0.27 9.29
N VAL A 261 6.42 0.04 8.01
CA VAL A 261 7.52 -0.28 7.09
C VAL A 261 8.15 1.00 6.58
N LEU A 262 9.46 1.12 6.70
CA LEU A 262 10.24 2.26 6.20
C LEU A 262 11.47 1.76 5.43
N LYS A 263 11.92 2.52 4.44
CA LYS A 263 13.27 2.34 3.86
C LYS A 263 14.30 3.08 4.70
N ALA A 264 15.54 2.63 4.65
CA ALA A 264 16.67 3.36 5.24
C ALA A 264 16.93 4.73 4.59
N TYR A 265 16.19 5.07 3.56
CA TYR A 265 16.13 6.36 2.87
C TYR A 265 14.66 6.64 2.48
N THR A 266 14.38 7.68 1.72
CA THR A 266 13.01 7.99 1.34
C THR A 266 12.87 7.98 -0.18
N THR A 267 11.71 7.52 -0.68
CA THR A 267 11.37 7.64 -2.09
C THR A 267 9.94 8.12 -2.25
N ARG A 268 9.68 8.80 -3.37
CA ARG A 268 8.34 9.21 -3.77
C ARG A 268 8.12 8.98 -5.25
N VAL A 269 6.94 8.50 -5.61
CA VAL A 269 6.45 8.44 -7.00
C VAL A 269 5.50 9.59 -7.24
N GLY A 270 5.58 10.20 -8.43
CA GLY A 270 4.71 11.31 -8.82
C GLY A 270 5.09 12.64 -8.18
N GLU A 271 4.17 13.58 -8.35
CA GLU A 271 4.36 14.97 -7.93
C GLU A 271 4.08 15.16 -6.43
N GLY A 272 4.21 16.40 -5.98
CA GLY A 272 3.95 16.81 -4.61
C GLY A 272 5.20 16.98 -3.76
N PRO A 273 5.04 17.42 -2.51
CA PRO A 273 6.15 17.83 -1.64
C PRO A 273 7.02 16.64 -1.23
N PHE A 274 8.32 16.87 -1.23
CA PHE A 274 9.31 15.89 -0.77
C PHE A 274 10.47 16.66 -0.12
N PRO A 275 10.34 17.09 1.14
CA PRO A 275 11.32 17.98 1.78
C PRO A 275 12.75 17.45 1.78
N SER A 276 12.92 16.14 2.00
CA SER A 276 14.23 15.49 2.06
C SER A 276 14.75 15.01 0.70
N GLU A 277 14.12 15.40 -0.42
CA GLU A 277 14.57 15.05 -1.78
C GLU A 277 16.00 15.48 -2.03
N ASP A 278 16.77 14.62 -2.67
CA ASP A 278 18.15 14.86 -3.05
C ASP A 278 18.32 14.60 -4.56
N ASN A 279 18.85 15.61 -5.27
CA ASN A 279 19.04 15.55 -6.71
C ASN A 279 20.54 15.41 -7.09
N THR A 280 21.39 15.04 -6.12
CA THR A 280 22.82 14.83 -6.34
C THR A 280 23.11 13.46 -6.96
N ASP A 281 24.37 13.28 -7.41
CA ASP A 281 24.86 11.98 -7.91
C ASP A 281 24.73 10.87 -6.86
N VAL A 282 24.75 11.21 -5.57
CA VAL A 282 24.54 10.24 -4.48
C VAL A 282 23.13 9.68 -4.54
N ALA A 283 22.11 10.53 -4.69
CA ALA A 283 20.74 10.11 -4.82
C ALA A 283 20.50 9.29 -6.10
N GLN A 284 21.15 9.66 -7.22
CA GLN A 284 21.13 8.85 -8.42
C GLN A 284 21.75 7.46 -8.18
N GLY A 285 22.88 7.40 -7.50
CA GLY A 285 23.51 6.13 -7.12
C GLY A 285 22.63 5.26 -6.21
N ILE A 286 21.88 5.87 -5.28
CA ILE A 286 20.88 5.18 -4.44
C ILE A 286 19.75 4.62 -5.31
N ARG A 287 19.22 5.42 -6.27
CA ARG A 287 18.16 5.00 -7.20
C ARG A 287 18.58 3.76 -7.99
N GLU A 288 19.78 3.76 -8.56
CA GLU A 288 20.28 2.64 -9.38
C GLU A 288 20.50 1.38 -8.53
N ARG A 289 21.21 1.48 -7.39
CA ARG A 289 21.45 0.34 -6.50
C ARG A 289 20.15 -0.22 -5.92
N GLY A 290 19.24 0.69 -5.52
CA GLY A 290 17.94 0.34 -4.96
C GLY A 290 16.92 -0.12 -6.01
N LYS A 291 17.24 -0.02 -7.31
CA LYS A 291 16.29 -0.26 -8.43
C LYS A 291 14.98 0.48 -8.20
N GLU A 292 15.09 1.78 -7.87
CA GLU A 292 13.95 2.62 -7.51
C GLU A 292 13.20 3.10 -8.76
N TYR A 293 12.45 2.16 -9.34
CA TYR A 293 11.56 2.36 -10.48
C TYR A 293 10.18 1.81 -10.15
N GLY A 294 9.13 2.43 -10.69
CA GLY A 294 7.76 1.97 -10.46
C GLY A 294 7.52 0.57 -10.99
N ALA A 295 7.01 -0.33 -10.15
CA ALA A 295 6.78 -1.74 -10.53
C ALA A 295 5.84 -1.89 -11.74
N THR A 296 4.87 -0.98 -11.88
CA THR A 296 3.85 -0.99 -12.93
C THR A 296 4.22 -0.08 -14.11
N THR A 297 4.76 1.11 -13.83
CA THR A 297 4.97 2.17 -14.84
C THR A 297 6.41 2.27 -15.32
N GLY A 298 7.37 1.65 -14.64
CA GLY A 298 8.80 1.80 -14.91
C GLY A 298 9.36 3.21 -14.64
N ARG A 299 8.54 4.16 -14.18
CA ARG A 299 8.98 5.55 -13.92
C ARG A 299 10.04 5.58 -12.81
N PRO A 300 11.12 6.37 -12.96
CA PRO A 300 12.10 6.55 -11.90
C PRO A 300 11.43 7.20 -10.68
N ARG A 301 11.73 6.68 -9.50
CA ARG A 301 11.29 7.29 -8.24
C ARG A 301 12.21 8.45 -7.89
N ARG A 302 11.63 9.51 -7.34
CA ARG A 302 12.37 10.57 -6.65
C ARG A 302 12.99 9.94 -5.40
N VAL A 303 14.21 10.32 -5.09
CA VAL A 303 14.98 9.77 -3.96
C VAL A 303 15.41 10.90 -3.04
N GLY A 304 15.36 10.65 -1.74
CA GLY A 304 15.81 11.57 -0.71
C GLY A 304 16.37 10.83 0.50
N TRP A 305 16.95 11.59 1.41
CA TRP A 305 17.45 11.07 2.66
C TRP A 305 16.31 10.65 3.60
N LEU A 306 16.62 9.84 4.61
CA LEU A 306 15.62 9.48 5.62
C LEU A 306 15.07 10.75 6.29
N ASP A 307 13.75 10.78 6.45
CA ASP A 307 12.98 11.95 6.89
C ASP A 307 12.30 11.67 8.23
N LEU A 308 12.96 12.07 9.34
CA LEU A 308 12.44 11.80 10.68
C LEU A 308 11.19 12.63 11.02
N PRO A 309 11.06 13.92 10.65
CA PRO A 309 9.79 14.63 10.80
C PRO A 309 8.61 13.91 10.17
N ALA A 310 8.79 13.40 8.95
CA ALA A 310 7.78 12.62 8.25
C ALA A 310 7.47 11.29 8.96
N LEU A 311 8.49 10.59 9.48
CA LEU A 311 8.31 9.35 10.25
C LEU A 311 7.59 9.60 11.59
N ARG A 312 7.94 10.65 12.32
CA ARG A 312 7.24 11.04 13.56
C ARG A 312 5.77 11.35 13.28
N TYR A 313 5.50 12.09 12.21
CA TYR A 313 4.13 12.36 11.77
C TYR A 313 3.37 11.07 11.47
N ALA A 314 3.97 10.17 10.70
CA ALA A 314 3.37 8.87 10.36
C ALA A 314 3.13 8.01 11.61
N ALA A 315 4.08 7.99 12.56
CA ALA A 315 3.96 7.24 13.80
C ALA A 315 2.78 7.75 14.64
N ILE A 316 2.65 9.06 14.78
CA ILE A 316 1.53 9.68 15.52
C ILE A 316 0.20 9.40 14.83
N ARG A 317 0.10 9.62 13.50
CA ARG A 317 -1.14 9.52 12.74
C ARG A 317 -1.67 8.10 12.63
N SER A 318 -0.78 7.12 12.48
CA SER A 318 -1.17 5.71 12.33
C SER A 318 -1.05 4.88 13.60
N GLY A 319 -0.54 5.46 14.70
CA GLY A 319 -0.35 4.74 15.95
C GLY A 319 0.69 3.61 15.81
N LEU A 320 1.83 3.89 15.14
CA LEU A 320 2.85 2.87 14.92
C LEU A 320 3.49 2.45 16.25
N THR A 321 3.60 1.16 16.47
CA THR A 321 4.18 0.56 17.69
C THR A 321 5.52 -0.10 17.44
N SER A 322 5.82 -0.43 16.19
CA SER A 322 7.11 -0.97 15.77
C SER A 322 7.47 -0.53 14.34
N PHE A 323 8.76 -0.64 14.00
CA PHE A 323 9.26 -0.43 12.65
C PHE A 323 9.88 -1.69 12.07
N VAL A 324 9.71 -1.84 10.73
CA VAL A 324 10.48 -2.75 9.89
C VAL A 324 11.29 -1.88 8.92
N ILE A 325 12.63 -1.87 9.08
CA ILE A 325 13.52 -1.13 8.18
C ILE A 325 13.88 -1.99 6.97
N THR A 326 13.80 -1.41 5.78
CA THR A 326 14.08 -2.09 4.52
C THR A 326 15.19 -1.41 3.73
N LYS A 327 15.82 -2.14 2.81
CA LYS A 327 16.81 -1.61 1.85
C LYS A 327 18.00 -0.88 2.47
N ALA A 328 18.42 -1.25 3.67
CA ALA A 328 19.60 -0.68 4.31
C ALA A 328 20.90 -1.01 3.55
N ASP A 329 20.92 -2.17 2.88
CA ASP A 329 21.97 -2.64 1.98
C ASP A 329 22.24 -1.69 0.79
N VAL A 330 21.23 -0.94 0.36
CA VAL A 330 21.36 0.06 -0.73
C VAL A 330 22.29 1.22 -0.37
N LEU A 331 22.42 1.54 0.92
CA LEU A 331 23.30 2.58 1.43
C LEU A 331 24.73 2.08 1.74
N ASN A 332 25.00 0.79 1.59
CA ASN A 332 26.32 0.21 1.82
C ASN A 332 27.41 0.92 0.99
N GLY A 333 28.54 1.18 1.63
CA GLY A 333 29.71 1.81 1.02
C GLY A 333 29.67 3.33 0.95
N LEU A 334 28.59 3.98 1.39
CA LEU A 334 28.59 5.44 1.57
C LEU A 334 29.48 5.80 2.76
N LYS A 335 30.28 6.86 2.64
CA LYS A 335 31.13 7.37 3.74
C LYS A 335 30.28 8.01 4.84
N THR A 336 29.25 8.76 4.43
CA THR A 336 28.31 9.46 5.30
C THR A 336 26.89 9.22 4.79
N VAL A 337 25.94 9.16 5.72
CA VAL A 337 24.50 9.10 5.47
C VAL A 337 23.88 10.33 6.11
N ARG A 338 23.08 11.08 5.35
CA ARG A 338 22.36 12.23 5.87
C ARG A 338 20.99 11.80 6.36
N VAL A 339 20.52 12.43 7.43
CA VAL A 339 19.19 12.22 7.98
C VAL A 339 18.55 13.60 8.17
N CYS A 340 17.36 13.80 7.63
CA CYS A 340 16.55 14.98 7.93
C CYS A 340 16.02 14.85 9.34
N THR A 341 16.44 15.69 10.27
CA THR A 341 16.11 15.65 11.68
C THR A 341 15.02 16.64 12.08
N GLY A 342 14.80 17.68 11.27
CA GLY A 342 13.82 18.72 11.51
C GLY A 342 13.45 19.48 10.24
N TYR A 343 12.34 20.21 10.29
CA TYR A 343 11.87 21.10 9.23
C TYR A 343 11.96 22.56 9.67
N ARG A 344 12.65 23.40 8.91
CA ARG A 344 12.58 24.84 9.10
C ARG A 344 11.36 25.38 8.37
N ILE A 345 10.42 25.95 9.13
CA ILE A 345 9.16 26.49 8.64
C ILE A 345 8.98 27.89 9.25
N GLY A 346 8.94 28.93 8.41
CA GLY A 346 8.85 30.30 8.87
C GLY A 346 9.98 30.71 9.82
N GLY A 347 11.19 30.18 9.63
CA GLY A 347 12.38 30.47 10.45
C GLY A 347 12.48 29.64 11.74
N VAL A 348 11.47 28.84 12.09
CA VAL A 348 11.47 27.97 13.28
C VAL A 348 11.71 26.52 12.87
N VAL A 349 12.62 25.82 13.57
CA VAL A 349 12.83 24.38 13.37
C VAL A 349 11.77 23.61 14.16
N ARG A 350 11.08 22.69 13.47
CA ARG A 350 10.07 21.80 14.05
C ARG A 350 10.47 20.36 13.84
N ASP A 351 10.23 19.53 14.84
CA ASP A 351 10.53 18.10 14.81
C ASP A 351 9.43 17.29 14.11
N VAL A 352 8.19 17.83 14.07
CA VAL A 352 7.02 17.20 13.45
C VAL A 352 6.22 18.28 12.70
N PRO A 353 5.79 18.03 11.45
CA PRO A 353 4.84 18.91 10.78
C PRO A 353 3.49 18.90 11.49
N SER A 354 2.85 20.05 11.62
CA SER A 354 1.52 20.18 12.25
C SER A 354 0.40 19.85 11.28
N THR A 355 0.60 20.16 10.00
CA THR A 355 -0.37 19.97 8.92
C THR A 355 0.30 19.41 7.68
N SER A 356 -0.51 18.90 6.73
CA SER A 356 -0.01 18.47 5.42
C SER A 356 0.60 19.63 4.61
N HIS A 357 0.18 20.88 4.86
CA HIS A 357 0.75 22.05 4.20
C HIS A 357 2.21 22.29 4.60
N ASP A 358 2.59 21.93 5.81
CA ASP A 358 3.97 22.10 6.28
C ASP A 358 4.99 21.37 5.40
N PHE A 359 4.62 20.24 4.78
CA PHE A 359 5.48 19.53 3.85
C PHE A 359 5.81 20.32 2.58
N PHE A 360 4.94 21.26 2.16
CA PHE A 360 5.15 22.08 0.95
C PHE A 360 6.12 23.25 1.18
N VAL A 361 6.22 23.72 2.43
CA VAL A 361 7.00 24.90 2.79
C VAL A 361 8.22 24.56 3.64
N ALA A 362 8.43 23.30 3.93
CA ALA A 362 9.51 22.81 4.78
C ALA A 362 10.87 22.90 4.09
N GLU A 363 11.86 23.48 4.77
CA GLU A 363 13.27 23.35 4.45
C GLU A 363 13.90 22.31 5.37
N PRO A 364 14.50 21.21 4.84
CA PRO A 364 15.04 20.15 5.68
C PRO A 364 16.30 20.58 6.43
N ALA A 365 16.37 20.28 7.71
CA ALA A 365 17.57 20.36 8.52
C ALA A 365 18.21 18.98 8.62
N TYR A 366 19.49 18.86 8.27
CA TYR A 366 20.16 17.57 8.20
C TYR A 366 21.19 17.38 9.29
N GLN A 367 21.33 16.13 9.74
CA GLN A 367 22.45 15.62 10.47
C GLN A 367 23.18 14.57 9.64
N GLU A 368 24.51 14.58 9.66
CA GLU A 368 25.34 13.55 9.04
C GLU A 368 25.73 12.48 10.05
N LEU A 369 25.60 11.23 9.66
CA LEU A 369 26.00 10.06 10.42
C LEU A 369 27.06 9.28 9.64
N PRO A 370 27.96 8.55 10.32
CA PRO A 370 28.88 7.63 9.64
C PRO A 370 28.13 6.60 8.82
N GLY A 371 28.55 6.40 7.59
CA GLY A 371 28.03 5.31 6.75
C GLY A 371 28.58 3.96 7.18
N TRP A 372 28.11 2.90 6.56
CA TRP A 372 28.48 1.52 6.83
C TRP A 372 28.87 0.77 5.57
N ARG A 373 29.66 -0.30 5.75
CA ARG A 373 30.09 -1.15 4.62
C ARG A 373 29.09 -2.26 4.33
N THR A 374 28.55 -2.84 5.39
CA THR A 374 27.60 -3.95 5.36
C THR A 374 26.55 -3.75 6.46
N THR A 375 25.42 -4.42 6.39
CA THR A 375 24.35 -4.29 7.41
C THR A 375 24.69 -4.89 8.78
N ASP A 376 25.80 -5.60 8.92
CA ASP A 376 26.38 -6.06 10.19
C ASP A 376 27.42 -5.09 10.78
N ASP A 377 27.66 -3.94 10.15
CA ASP A 377 28.54 -2.89 10.65
C ASP A 377 27.91 -2.15 11.85
N VAL A 378 28.75 -1.85 12.85
CA VAL A 378 28.31 -1.12 14.05
C VAL A 378 27.70 0.26 13.74
N ASN A 379 28.10 0.89 12.63
CA ASN A 379 27.50 2.16 12.22
C ASN A 379 26.06 2.01 11.74
N PHE A 380 25.70 0.87 11.12
CA PHE A 380 24.29 0.59 10.81
C PHE A 380 23.48 0.39 12.10
N LEU A 381 24.00 -0.31 13.09
CA LEU A 381 23.35 -0.44 14.40
C LEU A 381 23.14 0.94 15.05
N LYS A 382 24.17 1.82 15.04
CA LYS A 382 24.04 3.20 15.53
C LYS A 382 22.99 4.01 14.76
N TYR A 383 22.90 3.82 13.44
CA TYR A 383 21.88 4.45 12.60
C TYR A 383 20.46 4.04 13.02
N MET A 384 20.22 2.73 13.24
CA MET A 384 18.92 2.25 13.73
C MET A 384 18.61 2.79 15.12
N THR A 385 19.56 2.73 16.05
CA THR A 385 19.39 3.28 17.41
C THR A 385 19.06 4.77 17.37
N PHE A 386 19.74 5.53 16.51
CA PHE A 386 19.45 6.96 16.31
C PHE A 386 18.01 7.18 15.83
N ILE A 387 17.50 6.38 14.88
CA ILE A 387 16.09 6.48 14.41
C ILE A 387 15.14 6.20 15.58
N GLU A 388 15.37 5.14 16.34
CA GLU A 388 14.52 4.77 17.48
C GLU A 388 14.48 5.86 18.56
N GLU A 389 15.63 6.41 18.94
CA GLU A 389 15.72 7.50 19.91
C GLU A 389 15.02 8.76 19.44
N GLN A 390 15.14 9.07 18.15
CA GLN A 390 14.55 10.28 17.56
C GLN A 390 13.05 10.18 17.33
N VAL A 391 12.52 8.99 17.03
CA VAL A 391 11.09 8.80 16.70
C VAL A 391 10.31 8.22 17.89
N GLY A 392 10.96 7.51 18.79
CA GLY A 392 10.33 6.87 19.93
C GLY A 392 9.62 5.55 19.59
N VAL A 393 9.93 4.95 18.41
CA VAL A 393 9.33 3.69 17.97
C VAL A 393 10.46 2.68 17.68
N PRO A 394 10.43 1.47 18.28
CA PRO A 394 11.49 0.49 18.12
C PRO A 394 11.52 -0.13 16.70
N ILE A 395 12.71 -0.40 16.18
CA ILE A 395 12.92 -1.21 14.97
C ILE A 395 13.02 -2.68 15.41
N THR A 396 12.09 -3.51 14.95
CA THR A 396 12.00 -4.92 15.34
C THR A 396 12.57 -5.86 14.29
N TYR A 397 12.45 -5.50 13.00
CA TYR A 397 12.93 -6.30 11.88
C TYR A 397 13.73 -5.47 10.90
N ILE A 398 14.66 -6.14 10.22
CA ILE A 398 15.51 -5.62 9.16
C ILE A 398 15.27 -6.46 7.91
N SER A 399 15.08 -5.80 6.78
CA SER A 399 14.92 -6.43 5.47
C SER A 399 15.96 -5.88 4.50
N TYR A 400 16.71 -6.75 3.89
CA TYR A 400 17.70 -6.46 2.87
C TYR A 400 17.51 -7.40 1.68
N GLY A 401 18.06 -7.06 0.52
CA GLY A 401 17.87 -7.87 -0.68
C GLY A 401 16.41 -8.02 -1.15
N PRO A 402 16.13 -8.73 -2.25
CA PRO A 402 14.81 -8.88 -2.82
C PRO A 402 14.00 -10.09 -2.30
N HIS A 403 14.66 -11.15 -1.78
CA HIS A 403 14.00 -12.40 -1.41
C HIS A 403 13.35 -12.33 -0.02
N THR A 404 12.26 -13.07 0.16
CA THR A 404 11.47 -13.04 1.41
C THR A 404 12.29 -13.49 2.63
N GLU A 405 13.19 -14.44 2.44
CA GLU A 405 14.07 -14.98 3.49
C GLU A 405 15.14 -13.98 3.95
N GLU A 406 15.41 -12.93 3.17
CA GLU A 406 16.37 -11.88 3.48
C GLU A 406 15.77 -10.86 4.45
N MET A 407 15.28 -11.38 5.58
CA MET A 407 14.78 -10.63 6.74
C MET A 407 15.22 -11.29 8.04
N GLU A 408 15.54 -10.45 9.02
CA GLU A 408 15.89 -10.93 10.37
C GLU A 408 15.37 -9.98 11.45
N THR A 409 15.34 -10.48 12.70
CA THR A 409 15.08 -9.63 13.86
C THR A 409 16.30 -8.80 14.21
N LYS A 410 16.07 -7.57 14.69
CA LYS A 410 17.18 -6.72 15.17
C LYS A 410 17.99 -7.38 16.29
N SER A 411 17.34 -8.17 17.18
CA SER A 411 18.02 -8.90 18.24
C SER A 411 19.01 -9.93 17.69
N ARG A 412 18.68 -10.61 16.59
CA ARG A 412 19.61 -11.57 15.95
C ARG A 412 20.81 -10.85 15.33
N LEU A 413 20.60 -9.69 14.71
CA LEU A 413 21.70 -8.89 14.18
C LEU A 413 22.66 -8.47 15.30
N ILE A 414 22.13 -7.98 16.44
CA ILE A 414 22.95 -7.56 17.59
C ILE A 414 23.82 -8.70 18.13
N MET A 415 23.34 -9.94 18.09
CA MET A 415 24.12 -11.11 18.54
C MET A 415 25.26 -11.49 17.58
N ASN A 416 25.22 -11.01 16.33
CA ASN A 416 26.20 -11.32 15.29
C ASN A 416 27.27 -10.22 15.12
N ILE A 417 27.11 -9.05 15.73
CA ILE A 417 28.06 -7.93 15.79
C ILE A 417 28.86 -7.96 17.09
#